data_85046f487ac71dc4ef0fffff0e0dadae
#
_entry.id   85046f487ac71dc4ef0fffff0e0dadae
#
_cell.length_a   1.000
_cell.length_b   1.000
_cell.length_c   1.000
_cell.angle_alpha   90.00
_cell.angle_beta   90.00
_cell.angle_gamma   90.00
#
_symmetry.space_group_name_H-M   'P 1'
#
loop_
_entity.id
_entity.type
_entity.pdbx_description
1 polymer ?
#
loop_
_entity_poly.entity_id
_entity_poly.type
_entity_poly.pdbx_seq_one_letter_code
_entity_poly.pdbx_strand_id
1 'polypeptide(L)'
;TSLPYVNIHCSLTQNIEMPQTDAAYIYLVVEGTLRLYTPAGIMDYESGQYSISAIDTPETGYILAKSDSQRFVAVSVEFNPSDVITILLELDKDLIGRIAGGQQSEQMMDMSDGEVTRSVTRLLEIADDPVKAEFLGRNIRREIIFHLLCGKSGTEFMESIIRLQNSGDIYEANTWIKENYKGAFTVE
;
A
#
# COMPACT_ATOMS: atom_id res chain seq x y z
N THR A 1 5.43 -1.09 -17.09
CA THR A 1 3.96 -1.20 -17.27
C THR A 1 3.40 0.12 -17.79
N SER A 2 2.23 0.08 -18.44
CA SER A 2 1.48 1.29 -18.82
C SER A 2 0.78 1.95 -17.61
N LEU A 3 0.93 1.39 -16.41
CA LEU A 3 0.39 1.87 -15.16
C LEU A 3 1.55 2.40 -14.28
N PRO A 4 1.76 3.73 -14.20
CA PRO A 4 2.92 4.31 -13.52
C PRO A 4 2.92 4.10 -11.99
N TYR A 5 1.77 3.78 -11.43
CA TYR A 5 1.56 3.53 -9.99
C TYR A 5 1.64 2.04 -9.62
N VAL A 6 2.01 1.17 -10.56
CA VAL A 6 2.16 -0.28 -10.34
C VAL A 6 3.60 -0.69 -10.60
N ASN A 7 4.25 -1.27 -9.59
CA ASN A 7 5.62 -1.77 -9.69
C ASN A 7 5.66 -3.26 -9.35
N ILE A 8 6.39 -4.03 -10.16
CA ILE A 8 6.63 -5.45 -9.94
C ILE A 8 8.04 -5.60 -9.38
N HIS A 9 8.13 -6.25 -8.23
CA HIS A 9 9.37 -6.50 -7.52
C HIS A 9 9.74 -7.98 -7.63
N CYS A 10 10.90 -8.24 -8.21
CA CYS A 10 11.47 -9.59 -8.28
C CYS A 10 12.84 -9.58 -7.60
N SER A 11 13.08 -10.46 -6.65
CA SER A 11 14.36 -10.54 -5.98
C SER A 11 14.82 -11.99 -5.84
N LEU A 12 16.14 -12.14 -5.96
CA LEU A 12 16.87 -13.37 -5.65
C LEU A 12 17.71 -13.20 -4.37
N THR A 13 17.75 -11.97 -3.82
CA THR A 13 18.49 -11.64 -2.59
C THR A 13 17.56 -11.64 -1.39
N GLN A 14 18.09 -11.94 -0.21
CA GLN A 14 17.29 -12.03 1.01
C GLN A 14 16.85 -10.66 1.55
N ASN A 15 17.64 -9.62 1.32
CA ASN A 15 17.30 -8.27 1.77
C ASN A 15 16.55 -7.52 0.67
N ILE A 16 15.42 -6.92 1.03
CA ILE A 16 14.65 -6.04 0.15
C ILE A 16 14.56 -4.67 0.80
N GLU A 17 14.84 -3.65 0.01
CA GLU A 17 14.45 -2.29 0.35
C GLU A 17 12.98 -2.11 -0.04
N MET A 18 12.15 -1.71 0.93
CA MET A 18 10.76 -1.40 0.67
C MET A 18 10.66 -0.13 -0.19
N PRO A 19 9.58 0.04 -0.97
CA PRO A 19 9.42 1.22 -1.80
C PRO A 19 9.57 2.51 -0.99
N GLN A 20 10.48 3.38 -1.44
CA GLN A 20 10.64 4.73 -0.89
C GLN A 20 9.74 5.65 -1.70
N THR A 21 8.54 5.90 -1.22
CA THR A 21 7.55 6.73 -1.89
C THR A 21 6.81 7.61 -0.88
N ASP A 22 6.39 8.76 -1.36
CA ASP A 22 5.60 9.73 -0.61
C ASP A 22 4.09 9.42 -0.68
N ALA A 23 3.73 8.38 -1.43
CA ALA A 23 2.37 7.93 -1.59
C ALA A 23 2.05 6.76 -0.65
N ALA A 24 0.79 6.64 -0.26
CA ALA A 24 0.32 5.41 0.34
C ALA A 24 0.39 4.27 -0.67
N TYR A 25 0.76 3.07 -0.24
CA TYR A 25 0.81 1.91 -1.12
C TYR A 25 0.42 0.62 -0.39
N ILE A 26 0.01 -0.37 -1.18
CA ILE A 26 0.00 -1.77 -0.75
C ILE A 26 1.21 -2.48 -1.35
N TYR A 27 1.69 -3.49 -0.62
CA TYR A 27 2.74 -4.40 -1.09
C TYR A 27 2.23 -5.83 -0.97
N LEU A 28 1.76 -6.37 -2.10
CA LEU A 28 1.18 -7.72 -2.20
C LEU A 28 2.26 -8.73 -2.53
N VAL A 29 2.41 -9.75 -1.70
CA VAL A 29 3.29 -10.89 -1.97
C VAL A 29 2.59 -11.84 -2.93
N VAL A 30 3.17 -12.05 -4.12
CA VAL A 30 2.65 -12.98 -5.14
C VAL A 30 3.28 -14.35 -4.98
N GLU A 31 4.59 -14.42 -4.75
CA GLU A 31 5.36 -15.66 -4.56
C GLU A 31 6.43 -15.47 -3.48
N GLY A 32 6.53 -16.41 -2.57
CA GLY A 32 7.49 -16.39 -1.47
C GLY A 32 6.88 -15.90 -0.16
N THR A 33 7.73 -15.53 0.79
CA THR A 33 7.35 -14.98 2.10
C THR A 33 8.22 -13.77 2.41
N LEU A 34 7.59 -12.65 2.77
CA LEU A 34 8.23 -11.42 3.18
C LEU A 34 8.12 -11.27 4.69
N ARG A 35 9.24 -11.01 5.37
CA ARG A 35 9.27 -10.55 6.75
C ARG A 35 9.53 -9.05 6.78
N LEU A 36 8.63 -8.29 7.40
CA LEU A 36 8.81 -6.87 7.65
C LEU A 36 9.19 -6.62 9.10
N TYR A 37 10.19 -5.78 9.29
CA TYR A 37 10.58 -5.22 10.58
C TYR A 37 10.02 -3.80 10.65
N THR A 38 8.95 -3.64 11.42
CA THR A 38 8.27 -2.36 11.60
C THR A 38 8.43 -1.86 13.02
N PRO A 39 8.21 -0.58 13.31
CA PRO A 39 8.17 -0.08 14.68
C PRO A 39 7.14 -0.79 15.58
N ALA A 40 6.09 -1.38 14.98
CA ALA A 40 5.06 -2.13 15.70
C ALA A 40 5.47 -3.59 15.98
N GLY A 41 6.55 -4.09 15.35
CA GLY A 41 7.05 -5.46 15.53
C GLY A 41 7.43 -6.14 14.21
N ILE A 42 7.57 -7.46 14.29
CA ILE A 42 7.92 -8.32 13.14
C ILE A 42 6.64 -8.95 12.60
N MET A 43 6.42 -8.82 11.31
CA MET A 43 5.27 -9.39 10.62
C MET A 43 5.71 -10.20 9.40
N ASP A 44 5.13 -11.39 9.22
CA ASP A 44 5.38 -12.25 8.06
C ASP A 44 4.16 -12.19 7.13
N TYR A 45 4.43 -12.00 5.84
CA TYR A 45 3.43 -11.96 4.78
C TYR A 45 3.70 -13.11 3.80
N GLU A 46 2.75 -14.00 3.66
CA GLU A 46 2.80 -15.11 2.70
C GLU A 46 2.15 -14.72 1.36
N SER A 47 2.29 -15.60 0.37
CA SER A 47 1.64 -15.44 -0.94
C SER A 47 0.13 -15.17 -0.79
N GLY A 48 -0.36 -14.14 -1.46
CA GLY A 48 -1.73 -13.65 -1.38
C GLY A 48 -2.00 -12.66 -0.24
N GLN A 49 -1.04 -12.42 0.64
CA GLN A 49 -1.14 -11.42 1.71
C GLN A 49 -0.45 -10.12 1.30
N TYR A 50 -0.90 -9.01 1.87
CA TYR A 50 -0.35 -7.68 1.59
C TYR A 50 -0.13 -6.87 2.87
N SER A 51 0.86 -6.00 2.83
CA SER A 51 1.04 -4.92 3.79
C SER A 51 0.49 -3.62 3.22
N ILE A 52 0.10 -2.71 4.09
CA ILE A 52 -0.30 -1.35 3.74
C ILE A 52 0.71 -0.40 4.37
N SER A 53 1.29 0.47 3.58
CA SER A 53 2.08 1.59 4.06
C SER A 53 1.44 2.89 3.60
N ALA A 54 1.24 3.81 4.53
CA ALA A 54 0.67 5.13 4.23
C ALA A 54 1.62 6.27 4.54
N ILE A 55 2.76 5.97 5.15
CA ILE A 55 3.82 6.93 5.45
C ILE A 55 5.14 6.23 5.12
N ASP A 56 6.11 6.98 4.63
CA ASP A 56 7.49 6.54 4.47
C ASP A 56 8.10 6.19 5.85
N THR A 57 7.65 5.07 6.40
CA THR A 57 8.28 4.46 7.56
C THR A 57 9.45 3.65 7.03
N PRO A 58 10.67 3.81 7.55
CA PRO A 58 11.78 2.97 7.16
C PRO A 58 11.48 1.53 7.59
N GLU A 59 10.92 0.77 6.66
CA GLU A 59 10.68 -0.65 6.83
C GLU A 59 11.79 -1.42 6.14
N THR A 60 12.38 -2.36 6.83
CA THR A 60 13.34 -3.28 6.23
C THR A 60 12.64 -4.61 5.97
N GLY A 61 12.61 -4.99 4.70
CA GLY A 61 12.07 -6.26 4.26
C GLY A 61 13.13 -7.35 4.24
N TYR A 62 12.76 -8.56 4.61
CA TYR A 62 13.59 -9.74 4.53
C TYR A 62 12.81 -10.88 3.89
N ILE A 63 13.37 -11.46 2.82
CA ILE A 63 12.75 -12.62 2.17
C ILE A 63 13.13 -13.88 2.94
N LEU A 64 12.10 -14.58 3.42
CA LEU A 64 12.28 -15.90 4.04
C LEU A 64 12.34 -16.94 2.92
N ALA A 65 13.55 -17.33 2.49
CA ALA A 65 13.71 -18.42 1.55
C ALA A 65 13.32 -19.75 2.20
N LYS A 66 12.27 -20.40 1.71
CA LYS A 66 11.93 -21.77 2.09
C LYS A 66 12.77 -22.84 1.36
N SER A 67 13.43 -22.47 0.24
CA SER A 67 14.38 -23.32 -0.51
C SER A 67 15.21 -22.48 -1.48
N ASP A 68 16.39 -23.00 -1.88
CA ASP A 68 17.32 -22.32 -2.79
C ASP A 68 16.78 -22.04 -4.21
N SER A 69 15.58 -22.50 -4.53
CA SER A 69 14.94 -22.38 -5.86
C SER A 69 13.70 -21.49 -5.89
N GLN A 70 13.23 -20.95 -4.76
CA GLN A 70 12.04 -20.10 -4.72
C GLN A 70 12.40 -18.65 -5.05
N ARG A 71 11.76 -18.14 -6.11
CA ARG A 71 11.77 -16.70 -6.43
C ARG A 71 10.85 -15.96 -5.46
N PHE A 72 11.20 -14.73 -5.17
CA PHE A 72 10.30 -13.80 -4.52
C PHE A 72 9.72 -12.87 -5.57
N VAL A 73 8.40 -12.77 -5.59
CA VAL A 73 7.68 -11.84 -6.47
C VAL A 73 6.64 -11.10 -5.64
N ALA A 74 6.65 -9.79 -5.74
CA ALA A 74 5.65 -8.93 -5.13
C ALA A 74 5.22 -7.81 -6.07
N VAL A 75 4.08 -7.21 -5.78
CA VAL A 75 3.53 -6.07 -6.53
C VAL A 75 3.21 -4.96 -5.56
N SER A 76 3.72 -3.76 -5.82
CA SER A 76 3.25 -2.56 -5.13
C SER A 76 2.28 -1.77 -6.00
N VAL A 77 1.23 -1.24 -5.36
CA VAL A 77 0.27 -0.33 -5.98
C VAL A 77 0.18 0.92 -5.11
N GLU A 78 0.50 2.06 -5.72
CA GLU A 78 0.50 3.36 -5.05
C GLU A 78 -0.85 4.06 -5.17
N PHE A 79 -1.23 4.78 -4.11
CA PHE A 79 -2.47 5.53 -4.02
C PHE A 79 -2.19 6.99 -3.68
N ASN A 80 -2.82 7.89 -4.43
CA ASN A 80 -2.83 9.29 -4.04
C ASN A 80 -3.82 9.49 -2.87
N PRO A 81 -3.44 10.14 -1.77
CA PRO A 81 -4.34 10.42 -0.66
C PRO A 81 -5.66 11.10 -1.07
N SER A 82 -5.62 12.00 -2.05
CA SER A 82 -6.81 12.68 -2.57
C SER A 82 -7.81 11.72 -3.24
N ASP A 83 -7.33 10.65 -3.90
CA ASP A 83 -8.21 9.63 -4.50
C ASP A 83 -8.92 8.84 -3.40
N VAL A 84 -8.22 8.50 -2.31
CA VAL A 84 -8.82 7.79 -1.17
C VAL A 84 -9.87 8.65 -0.48
N ILE A 85 -9.58 9.93 -0.25
CA ILE A 85 -10.54 10.88 0.34
C ILE A 85 -11.77 11.05 -0.56
N THR A 86 -11.57 11.16 -1.87
CA THR A 86 -12.70 11.24 -2.82
C THR A 86 -13.62 10.04 -2.69
N ILE A 87 -13.06 8.84 -2.57
CA ILE A 87 -13.84 7.61 -2.36
C ILE A 87 -14.56 7.65 -1.02
N LEU A 88 -13.88 8.04 0.07
CA LEU A 88 -14.52 8.20 1.39
C LEU A 88 -15.73 9.15 1.34
N LEU A 89 -15.63 10.26 0.62
CA LEU A 89 -16.73 11.22 0.47
C LEU A 89 -17.91 10.67 -0.35
N GLU A 90 -17.70 9.68 -1.19
CA GLU A 90 -18.74 9.01 -1.97
C GLU A 90 -19.43 7.87 -1.21
N LEU A 91 -18.80 7.36 -0.13
CA LEU A 91 -19.35 6.29 0.67
C LEU A 91 -20.53 6.79 1.54
N ASP A 92 -21.43 5.84 1.86
CA ASP A 92 -22.51 6.08 2.80
C ASP A 92 -21.97 6.38 4.21
N LYS A 93 -22.61 7.33 4.91
CA LYS A 93 -22.17 7.77 6.25
C LYS A 93 -22.16 6.64 7.28
N ASP A 94 -23.10 5.68 7.17
CA ASP A 94 -23.16 4.55 8.09
C ASP A 94 -21.99 3.59 7.84
N LEU A 95 -21.58 3.42 6.57
CA LEU A 95 -20.41 2.62 6.21
C LEU A 95 -19.12 3.30 6.71
N ILE A 96 -18.98 4.61 6.52
CA ILE A 96 -17.83 5.38 7.03
C ILE A 96 -17.76 5.26 8.56
N GLY A 97 -18.90 5.39 9.26
CA GLY A 97 -18.97 5.26 10.71
C GLY A 97 -18.53 3.87 11.20
N ARG A 98 -18.90 2.80 10.48
CA ARG A 98 -18.45 1.44 10.79
C ARG A 98 -16.95 1.23 10.54
N ILE A 99 -16.42 1.76 9.43
CA ILE A 99 -14.98 1.72 9.13
C ILE A 99 -14.22 2.47 10.23
N ALA A 100 -14.61 3.70 10.55
CA ALA A 100 -13.95 4.53 11.55
C ALA A 100 -14.01 3.93 12.97
N GLY A 101 -15.10 3.21 13.29
CA GLY A 101 -15.29 2.55 14.58
C GLY A 101 -14.72 1.14 14.66
N GLY A 102 -14.12 0.60 13.60
CA GLY A 102 -13.67 -0.80 13.54
C GLY A 102 -14.81 -1.80 13.71
N GLN A 103 -16.01 -1.46 13.25
CA GLN A 103 -17.24 -2.25 13.45
C GLN A 103 -17.67 -3.03 12.21
N GLN A 104 -16.77 -3.26 11.27
CA GLN A 104 -17.04 -4.13 10.13
C GLN A 104 -17.19 -5.58 10.61
N SER A 105 -18.08 -6.34 9.94
CA SER A 105 -18.19 -7.76 10.23
C SER A 105 -16.94 -8.50 9.74
N GLU A 106 -16.52 -9.52 10.48
CA GLU A 106 -15.37 -10.36 10.13
C GLU A 106 -15.51 -10.94 8.71
N GLN A 107 -16.71 -11.38 8.33
CA GLN A 107 -17.00 -11.87 6.99
C GLN A 107 -16.78 -10.79 5.90
N MET A 108 -17.16 -9.54 6.15
CA MET A 108 -16.96 -8.43 5.23
C MET A 108 -15.46 -8.14 5.04
N MET A 109 -14.70 -8.14 6.15
CA MET A 109 -13.25 -7.93 6.12
C MET A 109 -12.54 -9.03 5.33
N ASP A 110 -12.85 -10.30 5.57
CA ASP A 110 -12.24 -11.42 4.85
C ASP A 110 -12.57 -11.41 3.35
N MET A 111 -13.82 -11.11 2.99
CA MET A 111 -14.21 -10.94 1.59
C MET A 111 -13.45 -9.81 0.92
N SER A 112 -13.33 -8.66 1.57
CA SER A 112 -12.64 -7.49 1.02
C SER A 112 -11.16 -7.75 0.82
N ASP A 113 -10.48 -8.43 1.74
CA ASP A 113 -9.07 -8.79 1.58
C ASP A 113 -8.85 -9.72 0.37
N GLY A 114 -9.74 -10.67 0.11
CA GLY A 114 -9.72 -11.52 -1.09
C GLY A 114 -9.94 -10.73 -2.37
N GLU A 115 -10.83 -9.73 -2.36
CA GLU A 115 -11.08 -8.86 -3.52
C GLU A 115 -9.91 -7.92 -3.82
N VAL A 116 -9.13 -7.47 -2.82
CA VAL A 116 -7.90 -6.71 -3.07
C VAL A 116 -6.95 -7.50 -3.96
N THR A 117 -6.66 -8.76 -3.60
CA THR A 117 -5.78 -9.63 -4.39
C THR A 117 -6.32 -9.85 -5.81
N ARG A 118 -7.63 -10.07 -5.96
CA ARG A 118 -8.29 -10.24 -7.27
C ARG A 118 -8.18 -8.98 -8.12
N SER A 119 -8.43 -7.82 -7.55
CA SER A 119 -8.36 -6.54 -8.26
C SER A 119 -6.94 -6.18 -8.68
N VAL A 120 -5.92 -6.50 -7.85
CA VAL A 120 -4.51 -6.36 -8.24
C VAL A 120 -4.18 -7.30 -9.42
N THR A 121 -4.66 -8.54 -9.40
CA THR A 121 -4.46 -9.47 -10.52
C THR A 121 -5.07 -8.90 -11.81
N ARG A 122 -6.30 -8.41 -11.78
CA ARG A 122 -6.95 -7.75 -12.93
C ARG A 122 -6.18 -6.52 -13.42
N LEU A 123 -5.59 -5.76 -12.50
CA LEU A 123 -4.77 -4.61 -12.84
C LEU A 123 -3.51 -5.02 -13.62
N LEU A 124 -2.88 -6.13 -13.22
CA LEU A 124 -1.71 -6.68 -13.93
C LEU A 124 -2.09 -7.23 -15.31
N GLU A 125 -3.25 -7.86 -15.47
CA GLU A 125 -3.74 -8.38 -16.76
C GLU A 125 -3.93 -7.29 -17.81
N ILE A 126 -4.22 -6.05 -17.41
CA ILE A 126 -4.40 -4.92 -18.32
C ILE A 126 -3.14 -4.07 -18.48
N ALA A 127 -2.09 -4.31 -17.70
CA ALA A 127 -0.92 -3.43 -17.58
C ALA A 127 -0.12 -3.29 -18.89
N ASP A 128 -0.20 -4.26 -19.79
CA ASP A 128 0.50 -4.26 -21.09
C ASP A 128 -0.37 -3.75 -22.25
N ASP A 129 -1.65 -3.45 -22.00
CA ASP A 129 -2.56 -2.88 -22.97
C ASP A 129 -2.84 -1.40 -22.62
N PRO A 130 -2.21 -0.42 -23.32
CA PRO A 130 -2.34 1.00 -22.97
C PRO A 130 -3.79 1.51 -22.98
N VAL A 131 -4.63 1.01 -23.87
CA VAL A 131 -6.05 1.43 -23.97
C VAL A 131 -6.83 0.93 -22.77
N LYS A 132 -6.67 -0.34 -22.41
CA LYS A 132 -7.31 -0.89 -21.21
C LYS A 132 -6.76 -0.28 -19.93
N ALA A 133 -5.43 -0.08 -19.85
CA ALA A 133 -4.78 0.53 -18.71
C ALA A 133 -5.31 1.94 -18.44
N GLU A 134 -5.43 2.76 -19.49
CA GLU A 134 -5.98 4.12 -19.38
C GLU A 134 -7.46 4.11 -18.96
N PHE A 135 -8.29 3.26 -19.60
CA PHE A 135 -9.73 3.28 -19.38
C PHE A 135 -10.18 2.53 -18.12
N LEU A 136 -9.62 1.34 -17.85
CA LEU A 136 -10.02 0.48 -16.72
C LEU A 136 -9.16 0.67 -15.48
N GLY A 137 -7.90 1.05 -15.63
CA GLY A 137 -6.94 1.09 -14.53
C GLY A 137 -7.41 1.97 -13.38
N ARG A 138 -7.97 3.15 -13.67
CA ARG A 138 -8.53 4.05 -12.66
C ARG A 138 -9.69 3.40 -11.88
N ASN A 139 -10.57 2.70 -12.56
CA ASN A 139 -11.73 2.07 -11.92
C ASN A 139 -11.29 0.90 -11.03
N ILE A 140 -10.36 0.07 -11.50
CA ILE A 140 -9.82 -1.04 -10.71
C ILE A 140 -9.06 -0.50 -9.48
N ARG A 141 -8.29 0.60 -9.62
CA ARG A 141 -7.62 1.23 -8.49
C ARG A 141 -8.63 1.73 -7.43
N ARG A 142 -9.74 2.32 -7.85
CA ARG A 142 -10.84 2.71 -6.95
C ARG A 142 -11.45 1.51 -6.22
N GLU A 143 -11.65 0.40 -6.93
CA GLU A 143 -12.13 -0.86 -6.37
C GLU A 143 -11.17 -1.38 -5.30
N ILE A 144 -9.85 -1.36 -5.56
CA ILE A 144 -8.84 -1.73 -4.57
C ILE A 144 -8.95 -0.84 -3.32
N ILE A 145 -9.02 0.48 -3.47
CA ILE A 145 -9.15 1.41 -2.35
C ILE A 145 -10.42 1.12 -1.53
N PHE A 146 -11.54 0.87 -2.19
CA PHE A 146 -12.78 0.51 -1.52
C PHE A 146 -12.62 -0.76 -0.66
N HIS A 147 -12.02 -1.81 -1.22
CA HIS A 147 -11.79 -3.06 -0.51
C HIS A 147 -10.77 -2.90 0.63
N LEU A 148 -9.74 -2.08 0.47
CA LEU A 148 -8.81 -1.75 1.56
C LEU A 148 -9.53 -1.08 2.73
N LEU A 149 -10.41 -0.13 2.46
CA LEU A 149 -11.21 0.54 3.49
C LEU A 149 -12.17 -0.41 4.20
N CYS A 150 -12.71 -1.40 3.50
CA CYS A 150 -13.61 -2.42 4.06
C CYS A 150 -12.88 -3.62 4.67
N GLY A 151 -11.57 -3.77 4.43
CA GLY A 151 -10.73 -4.86 4.91
C GLY A 151 -10.32 -4.74 6.38
N LYS A 152 -9.51 -5.69 6.84
CA LYS A 152 -9.08 -5.78 8.25
C LYS A 152 -8.31 -4.55 8.74
N SER A 153 -7.52 -3.94 7.87
CA SER A 153 -6.75 -2.72 8.16
C SER A 153 -7.44 -1.43 7.72
N GLY A 154 -8.75 -1.46 7.44
CA GLY A 154 -9.47 -0.32 6.87
C GLY A 154 -9.49 0.92 7.77
N THR A 155 -9.66 0.74 9.08
CA THR A 155 -9.61 1.84 10.05
C THR A 155 -8.24 2.52 10.07
N GLU A 156 -7.17 1.72 10.20
CA GLU A 156 -5.79 2.22 10.23
C GLU A 156 -5.40 2.88 8.90
N PHE A 157 -5.81 2.29 7.78
CA PHE A 157 -5.59 2.86 6.45
C PHE A 157 -6.28 4.22 6.31
N MET A 158 -7.57 4.31 6.67
CA MET A 158 -8.31 5.57 6.63
C MET A 158 -7.66 6.65 7.49
N GLU A 159 -7.32 6.32 8.75
CA GLU A 159 -6.68 7.26 9.67
C GLU A 159 -5.31 7.73 9.17
N SER A 160 -4.52 6.84 8.58
CA SER A 160 -3.21 7.18 8.06
C SER A 160 -3.31 8.14 6.87
N ILE A 161 -4.29 7.95 5.97
CA ILE A 161 -4.56 8.87 4.86
C ILE A 161 -4.99 10.24 5.35
N ILE A 162 -5.88 10.31 6.35
CA ILE A 162 -6.31 11.58 6.94
C ILE A 162 -5.13 12.31 7.60
N ARG A 163 -4.25 11.58 8.30
CA ARG A 163 -3.02 12.15 8.86
C ARG A 163 -2.10 12.72 7.77
N LEU A 164 -1.89 11.99 6.69
CA LEU A 164 -1.08 12.46 5.54
C LEU A 164 -1.65 13.76 4.96
N GLN A 165 -2.96 13.84 4.76
CA GLN A 165 -3.62 15.02 4.23
C GLN A 165 -3.45 16.24 5.14
N ASN A 166 -3.50 16.04 6.46
CA ASN A 166 -3.41 17.11 7.45
C ASN A 166 -1.97 17.52 7.79
N SER A 167 -0.98 16.73 7.40
CA SER A 167 0.43 16.93 7.74
C SER A 167 1.27 17.45 6.57
N GLY A 168 0.66 18.05 5.57
CA GLY A 168 1.34 18.56 4.38
C GLY A 168 2.59 19.39 4.71
N ASP A 169 2.49 20.34 5.64
CA ASP A 169 3.61 21.20 6.09
C ASP A 169 4.68 20.40 6.85
N ILE A 170 4.26 19.44 7.69
CA ILE A 170 5.17 18.55 8.45
C ILE A 170 5.86 17.58 7.49
N TYR A 171 5.17 17.16 6.46
CA TYR A 171 5.69 16.27 5.44
C TYR A 171 6.76 16.97 4.58
N GLU A 172 6.52 18.19 4.12
CA GLU A 172 7.52 19.01 3.42
C GLU A 172 8.76 19.22 4.28
N ALA A 173 8.59 19.52 5.59
CA ALA A 173 9.69 19.66 6.52
C ALA A 173 10.46 18.34 6.70
N ASN A 174 9.78 17.20 6.79
CA ASN A 174 10.43 15.89 6.94
C ASN A 174 11.20 15.48 5.67
N THR A 175 10.64 15.72 4.50
CA THR A 175 11.31 15.49 3.22
C THR A 175 12.55 16.39 3.09
N TRP A 176 12.41 17.67 3.42
CA TRP A 176 13.54 18.59 3.44
C TRP A 176 14.64 18.13 4.41
N ILE A 177 14.29 17.68 5.62
CA ILE A 177 15.23 17.12 6.61
C ILE A 177 15.95 15.90 6.03
N LYS A 178 15.21 14.95 5.43
CA LYS A 178 15.80 13.74 4.84
C LYS A 178 16.82 14.04 3.74
N GLU A 179 16.52 15.01 2.89
CA GLU A 179 17.40 15.43 1.79
C GLU A 179 18.63 16.20 2.29
N ASN A 180 18.50 16.92 3.40
CA ASN A 180 19.50 17.86 3.87
C ASN A 180 20.20 17.46 5.18
N TYR A 181 19.78 16.38 5.87
CA TYR A 181 20.30 16.03 7.20
C TYR A 181 21.81 15.75 7.25
N LYS A 182 22.44 15.47 6.10
CA LYS A 182 23.90 15.29 5.99
C LYS A 182 24.65 16.60 5.79
N GLY A 183 23.94 17.72 5.59
CA GLY A 183 24.50 19.05 5.44
C GLY A 183 24.62 19.78 6.78
N ALA A 184 25.46 20.82 6.84
CA ALA A 184 25.51 21.70 7.99
C ALA A 184 24.30 22.65 7.96
N PHE A 185 23.49 22.68 9.03
CA PHE A 185 22.40 23.62 9.16
C PHE A 185 22.88 24.85 9.95
N THR A 186 22.48 26.02 9.49
CA THR A 186 22.54 27.24 10.27
C THR A 186 21.12 27.67 10.58
N VAL A 187 20.76 27.73 11.83
CA VAL A 187 19.49 28.30 12.29
C VAL A 187 19.76 29.78 12.54
N GLU A 188 19.14 30.67 11.76
CA GLU A 188 19.12 32.11 12.01
C GLU A 188 17.96 32.47 12.96
#